data_c5d0492d455be241d049b8dcddd7907d
#
_entry.id   c5d0492d455be241d049b8dcddd7907d
#
_cell.length_a   1.000
_cell.length_b   1.000
_cell.length_c   1.000
_cell.angle_alpha   90.00
_cell.angle_beta   90.00
_cell.angle_gamma   90.00
#
_symmetry.space_group_name_H-M   'P 1'
#
loop_
_entity.id
_entity.type
_entity.pdbx_description
1 polymer ?
#
loop_
_entity_poly.entity_id
_entity_poly.type
_entity_poly.pdbx_seq_one_letter_code
_entity_poly.pdbx_strand_id
1 'polypeptide(L)'
;MKVLKFGGTSVGSVKSILSLKRIVENEAKKQSVVVVVSALGGITDKLLQTSQLALQGDEQWKVEFEAMVDRHHKMIDTIITDTTDRENLFKSVDALFEQLKSIYFGVYLIHDLSEKTQDAIVSYGERLSSKIVATLI
;
A
#
# COMPACT_ATOMS: atom_id res chain seq x y z
N MET A 1 -21.47 -14.10 8.92
CA MET A 1 -20.31 -13.25 8.57
C MET A 1 -19.41 -13.99 7.61
N LYS A 2 -18.94 -13.30 6.60
CA LYS A 2 -18.04 -13.85 5.57
C LYS A 2 -16.74 -13.08 5.54
N VAL A 3 -15.61 -13.79 5.39
CA VAL A 3 -14.29 -13.18 5.22
C VAL A 3 -13.90 -13.32 3.76
N LEU A 4 -13.60 -12.19 3.10
CA LEU A 4 -13.13 -12.14 1.72
C LEU A 4 -11.66 -11.70 1.72
N LYS A 5 -10.82 -12.54 1.14
CA LYS A 5 -9.38 -12.28 1.05
C LYS A 5 -8.98 -12.06 -0.41
N PHE A 6 -8.32 -10.93 -0.67
CA PHE A 6 -7.88 -10.55 -2.01
C PHE A 6 -6.36 -10.45 -2.05
N GLY A 7 -5.75 -11.23 -2.93
CA GLY A 7 -4.30 -11.23 -3.12
C GLY A 7 -3.80 -10.06 -3.96
N GLY A 8 -2.49 -10.01 -4.20
CA GLY A 8 -1.83 -8.90 -4.90
C GLY A 8 -2.32 -8.65 -6.32
N THR A 9 -2.71 -9.71 -7.05
CA THR A 9 -3.27 -9.56 -8.40
C THR A 9 -4.65 -8.93 -8.39
N SER A 10 -5.45 -9.19 -7.35
CA SER A 10 -6.79 -8.61 -7.18
C SER A 10 -6.74 -7.14 -6.79
N VAL A 11 -5.61 -6.63 -6.31
CA VAL A 11 -5.37 -5.24 -5.98
C VAL A 11 -4.22 -4.65 -6.82
N GLY A 12 -3.90 -5.28 -7.95
CA GLY A 12 -2.77 -4.90 -8.78
C GLY A 12 -3.03 -3.83 -9.83
N SER A 13 -4.30 -3.58 -10.16
CA SER A 13 -4.70 -2.62 -11.18
C SER A 13 -6.02 -1.95 -10.83
N VAL A 14 -6.33 -0.85 -11.51
CA VAL A 14 -7.62 -0.16 -11.38
C VAL A 14 -8.77 -1.11 -11.68
N LYS A 15 -8.67 -1.87 -12.76
CA LYS A 15 -9.70 -2.84 -13.17
C LYS A 15 -9.94 -3.89 -12.09
N SER A 16 -8.87 -4.44 -11.52
CA SER A 16 -8.96 -5.47 -10.47
C SER A 16 -9.61 -4.91 -9.20
N ILE A 17 -9.24 -3.70 -8.81
CA ILE A 17 -9.78 -3.05 -7.61
C ILE A 17 -11.26 -2.73 -7.78
N LEU A 18 -11.69 -2.29 -8.97
CA LEU A 18 -13.10 -2.03 -9.25
C LEU A 18 -13.91 -3.32 -9.26
N SER A 19 -13.33 -4.43 -9.71
CA SER A 19 -13.95 -5.76 -9.61
C SER A 19 -14.10 -6.20 -8.15
N LEU A 20 -13.08 -5.97 -7.33
CA LEU A 20 -13.12 -6.22 -5.89
C LEU A 20 -14.27 -5.46 -5.22
N LYS A 21 -14.40 -4.17 -5.53
CA LYS A 21 -15.49 -3.33 -5.02
C LYS A 21 -16.85 -3.97 -5.31
N ARG A 22 -17.08 -4.41 -6.55
CA ARG A 22 -18.34 -5.03 -6.97
C ARG A 22 -18.62 -6.31 -6.20
N ILE A 23 -17.61 -7.16 -6.04
CA ILE A 23 -17.72 -8.41 -5.28
C ILE A 23 -18.11 -8.14 -3.84
N VAL A 24 -17.42 -7.20 -3.19
CA VAL A 24 -17.67 -6.85 -1.79
C VAL A 24 -19.08 -6.27 -1.62
N GLU A 25 -19.48 -5.35 -2.47
CA GLU A 25 -20.81 -4.74 -2.42
C GLU A 25 -21.92 -5.78 -2.57
N ASN A 26 -21.76 -6.73 -3.48
CA ASN A 26 -22.72 -7.80 -3.67
C ASN A 26 -22.84 -8.71 -2.45
N GLU A 27 -21.73 -9.10 -1.86
CA GLU A 27 -21.74 -9.94 -0.65
C GLU A 27 -22.28 -9.18 0.57
N ALA A 28 -21.97 -7.90 0.70
CA ALA A 28 -22.43 -7.06 1.81
C ALA A 28 -23.96 -6.91 1.84
N LYS A 29 -24.62 -7.06 0.70
CA LYS A 29 -26.09 -7.07 0.62
C LYS A 29 -26.70 -8.31 1.27
N LYS A 30 -25.96 -9.39 1.36
CA LYS A 30 -26.42 -10.70 1.87
C LYS A 30 -26.06 -10.92 3.33
N GLN A 31 -24.92 -10.43 3.78
CA GLN A 31 -24.38 -10.68 5.13
C GLN A 31 -23.25 -9.71 5.47
N SER A 32 -22.85 -9.71 6.73
CA SER A 32 -21.67 -8.96 7.17
C SER A 32 -20.41 -9.52 6.51
N VAL A 33 -19.52 -8.63 6.07
CA VAL A 33 -18.30 -8.99 5.35
C VAL A 33 -17.10 -8.36 6.01
N VAL A 34 -16.04 -9.17 6.17
CA VAL A 34 -14.69 -8.67 6.53
C VAL A 34 -13.81 -8.82 5.29
N VAL A 35 -13.15 -7.75 4.91
CA VAL A 35 -12.30 -7.71 3.73
C VAL A 35 -10.83 -7.65 4.15
N VAL A 36 -10.04 -8.58 3.65
CA VAL A 36 -8.59 -8.63 3.89
C VAL A 36 -7.89 -8.49 2.53
N VAL A 37 -6.96 -7.56 2.45
CA VAL A 37 -6.25 -7.29 1.20
C VAL A 37 -4.74 -7.41 1.38
N SER A 38 -4.05 -7.81 0.30
CA SER A 38 -2.59 -7.74 0.21
C SER A 38 -2.15 -6.35 -0.24
N ALA A 39 -0.85 -6.09 -0.22
CA ALA A 39 -0.28 -4.93 -0.88
C ALA A 39 -0.66 -4.90 -2.37
N LEU A 40 -0.63 -3.73 -3.00
CA LEU A 40 -0.79 -3.63 -4.45
C LEU A 40 0.23 -4.53 -5.15
N GLY A 41 -0.15 -5.12 -6.28
CA GLY A 41 0.69 -6.10 -6.97
C GLY A 41 2.11 -5.61 -7.20
N GLY A 42 3.10 -6.39 -6.77
CA GLY A 42 4.53 -6.07 -6.89
C GLY A 42 5.09 -5.14 -5.81
N ILE A 43 4.26 -4.55 -4.95
CA ILE A 43 4.74 -3.59 -3.94
C ILE A 43 5.57 -4.27 -2.85
N THR A 44 5.21 -5.48 -2.42
CA THR A 44 6.01 -6.20 -1.41
C THR A 44 7.47 -6.36 -1.88
N ASP A 45 7.66 -6.77 -3.12
CA ASP A 45 8.99 -6.91 -3.71
C ASP A 45 9.72 -5.57 -3.79
N LYS A 46 9.02 -4.50 -4.17
CA LYS A 46 9.58 -3.15 -4.23
C LYS A 46 10.00 -2.64 -2.86
N LEU A 47 9.21 -2.91 -1.83
CA LEU A 47 9.55 -2.54 -0.45
C LEU A 47 10.86 -3.21 -0.01
N LEU A 48 11.00 -4.51 -0.31
CA LEU A 48 12.21 -5.26 0.01
C LEU A 48 13.42 -4.78 -0.79
N GLN A 49 13.27 -4.57 -2.11
CA GLN A 49 14.35 -4.08 -2.97
C GLN A 49 14.83 -2.70 -2.50
N THR A 50 13.92 -1.81 -2.14
CA THR A 50 14.23 -0.47 -1.65
C THR A 50 14.98 -0.54 -0.33
N SER A 51 14.61 -1.47 0.56
CA SER A 51 15.33 -1.69 1.82
C SER A 51 16.78 -2.14 1.59
N GLN A 52 17.00 -2.98 0.59
CA GLN A 52 18.35 -3.43 0.24
C GLN A 52 19.21 -2.30 -0.33
N LEU A 53 18.63 -1.43 -1.16
CA LEU A 53 19.33 -0.25 -1.65
C LEU A 53 19.74 0.67 -0.51
N ALA A 54 18.83 0.93 0.42
CA ALA A 54 19.13 1.75 1.59
C ALA A 54 20.24 1.12 2.44
N LEU A 55 20.16 -0.20 2.68
CA LEU A 55 21.16 -0.95 3.45
C LEU A 55 22.56 -0.81 2.85
N GLN A 56 22.65 -0.82 1.52
CA GLN A 56 23.92 -0.69 0.79
C GLN A 56 24.43 0.75 0.72
N GLY A 57 23.68 1.72 1.23
CA GLY A 57 24.02 3.13 1.12
C GLY A 57 23.82 3.69 -0.29
N ASP A 58 22.97 3.05 -1.10
CA ASP A 58 22.68 3.46 -2.46
C ASP A 58 21.52 4.46 -2.47
N GLU A 59 21.78 5.68 -2.95
CA GLU A 59 20.79 6.76 -2.98
C GLU A 59 19.59 6.47 -3.91
N GLN A 60 19.67 5.46 -4.77
CA GLN A 60 18.55 5.03 -5.59
C GLN A 60 17.35 4.58 -4.78
N TRP A 61 17.51 4.31 -3.48
CA TRP A 61 16.36 4.02 -2.62
C TRP A 61 15.33 5.14 -2.66
N LYS A 62 15.75 6.39 -2.80
CA LYS A 62 14.85 7.55 -2.87
C LYS A 62 14.01 7.53 -4.14
N VAL A 63 14.62 7.16 -5.26
CA VAL A 63 13.94 7.06 -6.56
C VAL A 63 12.89 5.96 -6.52
N GLU A 64 13.25 4.79 -6.02
CA GLU A 64 12.33 3.67 -5.89
C GLU A 64 11.20 3.96 -4.91
N PHE A 65 11.51 4.65 -3.81
CA PHE A 65 10.51 5.10 -2.84
C PHE A 65 9.49 6.03 -3.51
N GLU A 66 9.95 7.06 -4.22
CA GLU A 66 9.06 8.00 -4.91
C GLU A 66 8.20 7.30 -5.98
N ALA A 67 8.73 6.30 -6.64
CA ALA A 67 7.97 5.50 -7.61
C ALA A 67 6.79 4.77 -6.93
N MET A 68 7.00 4.25 -5.71
CA MET A 68 5.92 3.63 -4.95
C MET A 68 4.86 4.65 -4.53
N VAL A 69 5.29 5.82 -4.09
CA VAL A 69 4.36 6.93 -3.76
C VAL A 69 3.51 7.29 -4.97
N ASP A 70 4.14 7.51 -6.11
CA ASP A 70 3.45 7.86 -7.35
C ASP A 70 2.42 6.80 -7.77
N ARG A 71 2.78 5.55 -7.67
CA ARG A 71 1.87 4.45 -8.02
C ARG A 71 0.61 4.47 -7.17
N HIS A 72 0.75 4.66 -5.86
CA HIS A 72 -0.39 4.73 -4.95
C HIS A 72 -1.22 5.99 -5.21
N HIS A 73 -0.59 7.13 -5.42
CA HIS A 73 -1.27 8.39 -5.73
C HIS A 73 -2.08 8.30 -7.03
N LYS A 74 -1.51 7.73 -8.08
CA LYS A 74 -2.22 7.54 -9.36
C LYS A 74 -3.43 6.63 -9.21
N MET A 75 -3.29 5.55 -8.43
CA MET A 75 -4.41 4.65 -8.14
C MET A 75 -5.53 5.41 -7.44
N ILE A 76 -5.21 6.16 -6.40
CA ILE A 76 -6.18 6.95 -5.63
C ILE A 76 -6.88 7.96 -6.52
N ASP A 77 -6.14 8.71 -7.32
CA ASP A 77 -6.69 9.70 -8.25
C ASP A 77 -7.71 9.09 -9.22
N THR A 78 -7.43 7.87 -9.66
CA THR A 78 -8.27 7.20 -10.66
C THR A 78 -9.54 6.63 -10.04
N ILE A 79 -9.47 6.04 -8.86
CA ILE A 79 -10.59 5.26 -8.31
C ILE A 79 -11.45 6.01 -7.29
N ILE A 80 -10.89 7.02 -6.61
CA ILE A 80 -11.62 7.82 -5.62
C ILE A 80 -12.07 9.12 -6.27
N THR A 81 -13.35 9.22 -6.56
CA THR A 81 -13.92 10.35 -7.30
C THR A 81 -14.41 11.49 -6.42
N ASP A 82 -14.82 11.19 -5.17
CA ASP A 82 -15.22 12.21 -4.21
C ASP A 82 -14.00 13.01 -3.74
N THR A 83 -14.06 14.35 -3.87
CA THR A 83 -12.93 15.21 -3.57
C THR A 83 -12.53 15.15 -2.09
N THR A 84 -13.50 15.16 -1.19
CA THR A 84 -13.24 15.12 0.26
C THR A 84 -12.63 13.78 0.67
N ASP A 85 -13.20 12.68 0.20
CA ASP A 85 -12.67 11.34 0.46
C ASP A 85 -11.26 11.20 -0.06
N ARG A 86 -11.00 11.69 -1.27
CA ARG A 86 -9.69 11.65 -1.89
C ARG A 86 -8.65 12.43 -1.11
N GLU A 87 -8.97 13.64 -0.69
CA GLU A 87 -8.06 14.48 0.10
C GLU A 87 -7.74 13.84 1.45
N ASN A 88 -8.74 13.30 2.13
CA ASN A 88 -8.55 12.61 3.41
C ASN A 88 -7.70 11.36 3.25
N LEU A 89 -7.92 10.61 2.18
CA LEU A 89 -7.13 9.41 1.88
C LEU A 89 -5.68 9.78 1.58
N PHE A 90 -5.43 10.82 0.80
CA PHE A 90 -4.07 11.29 0.53
C PHE A 90 -3.34 11.65 1.83
N LYS A 91 -3.99 12.35 2.75
CA LYS A 91 -3.39 12.68 4.05
C LYS A 91 -2.99 11.43 4.82
N SER A 92 -3.87 10.42 4.87
CA SER A 92 -3.59 9.17 5.58
C SER A 92 -2.48 8.37 4.93
N VAL A 93 -2.49 8.26 3.62
CA VAL A 93 -1.48 7.54 2.84
C VAL A 93 -0.12 8.24 2.93
N ASP A 94 -0.10 9.56 2.80
CA ASP A 94 1.14 10.33 2.89
C ASP A 94 1.77 10.26 4.28
N ALA A 95 0.95 10.20 5.33
CA ALA A 95 1.45 9.99 6.70
C ALA A 95 2.18 8.65 6.82
N LEU A 96 1.63 7.59 6.23
CA LEU A 96 2.29 6.27 6.20
C LEU A 96 3.59 6.32 5.40
N PHE A 97 3.59 6.98 4.25
CA PHE A 97 4.80 7.13 3.44
C PHE A 97 5.89 7.93 4.16
N GLU A 98 5.54 8.97 4.92
CA GLU A 98 6.51 9.70 5.71
C GLU A 98 7.16 8.84 6.79
N GLN A 99 6.39 7.99 7.46
CA GLN A 99 6.92 7.02 8.42
C GLN A 99 7.87 6.04 7.72
N LEU A 100 7.47 5.49 6.59
CA LEU A 100 8.29 4.56 5.82
C LEU A 100 9.59 5.19 5.35
N LYS A 101 9.51 6.43 4.86
CA LYS A 101 10.67 7.19 4.43
C LYS A 101 11.68 7.36 5.56
N SER A 102 11.20 7.64 6.76
CA SER A 102 12.05 7.76 7.94
C SER A 102 12.77 6.46 8.27
N ILE A 103 12.08 5.33 8.12
CA ILE A 103 12.70 4.00 8.35
C ILE A 103 13.79 3.74 7.31
N TYR A 104 13.52 3.96 6.04
CA TYR A 104 14.52 3.78 4.97
C TYR A 104 15.73 4.70 5.19
N PHE A 105 15.47 5.94 5.55
CA PHE A 105 16.55 6.91 5.82
C PHE A 105 17.43 6.45 6.99
N GLY A 106 16.82 5.90 8.04
CA GLY A 106 17.54 5.31 9.17
C GLY A 106 18.43 4.14 8.74
N VAL A 107 17.89 3.22 7.95
CA VAL A 107 18.66 2.09 7.39
C VAL A 107 19.82 2.60 6.53
N TYR A 108 19.55 3.59 5.70
CA TYR A 108 20.56 4.22 4.84
C TYR A 108 21.71 4.83 5.65
N LEU A 109 21.39 5.52 6.74
CA LEU A 109 22.40 6.19 7.57
C LEU A 109 23.27 5.20 8.37
N ILE A 110 22.66 4.16 8.93
CA ILE A 110 23.36 3.25 9.84
C ILE A 110 23.86 1.96 9.16
N HIS A 111 23.47 1.72 7.91
CA HIS A 111 23.83 0.50 7.16
C HIS A 111 23.47 -0.79 7.89
N ASP A 112 22.30 -0.80 8.56
CA ASP A 112 21.82 -1.95 9.31
C ASP A 112 20.33 -2.16 9.05
N LEU A 113 19.93 -3.44 8.86
CA LEU A 113 18.55 -3.83 8.59
C LEU A 113 18.27 -5.13 9.33
N SER A 114 17.63 -5.03 10.50
CA SER A 114 17.20 -6.21 11.24
C SER A 114 15.98 -6.85 10.60
N GLU A 115 15.72 -8.13 10.93
CA GLU A 115 14.49 -8.80 10.49
C GLU A 115 13.24 -8.07 10.96
N LYS A 116 13.27 -7.55 12.18
CA LYS A 116 12.15 -6.78 12.74
C LYS A 116 11.88 -5.51 11.93
N THR A 117 12.94 -4.78 11.56
CA THR A 117 12.80 -3.59 10.72
C THR A 117 12.30 -3.95 9.33
N GLN A 118 12.79 -5.04 8.76
CA GLN A 118 12.33 -5.52 7.45
C GLN A 118 10.85 -5.89 7.48
N ASP A 119 10.40 -6.59 8.52
CA ASP A 119 8.98 -6.92 8.69
C ASP A 119 8.12 -5.68 8.83
N ALA A 120 8.61 -4.66 9.56
CA ALA A 120 7.93 -3.38 9.69
C ALA A 120 7.78 -2.71 8.32
N ILE A 121 8.84 -2.68 7.52
CA ILE A 121 8.82 -2.12 6.16
C ILE A 121 7.77 -2.81 5.28
N VAL A 122 7.78 -4.13 5.26
CA VAL A 122 6.85 -4.92 4.43
C VAL A 122 5.40 -4.69 4.83
N SER A 123 5.13 -4.50 6.12
CA SER A 123 3.77 -4.25 6.62
C SER A 123 3.11 -3.00 6.03
N TYR A 124 3.89 -2.03 5.57
CA TYR A 124 3.34 -0.81 4.95
C TYR A 124 2.59 -1.09 3.66
N GLY A 125 2.96 -2.13 2.93
CA GLY A 125 2.25 -2.51 1.70
C GLY A 125 0.77 -2.76 1.93
N GLU A 126 0.45 -3.59 2.89
CA GLU A 126 -0.93 -3.95 3.24
C GLU A 126 -1.65 -2.81 3.95
N ARG A 127 -0.95 -2.06 4.78
CA ARG A 127 -1.51 -0.88 5.46
C ARG A 127 -1.94 0.18 4.45
N LEU A 128 -1.15 0.40 3.40
CA LEU A 128 -1.49 1.34 2.33
C LEU A 128 -2.69 0.86 1.52
N SER A 129 -2.65 -0.38 1.03
CA SER A 129 -3.73 -0.92 0.21
C SER A 129 -5.05 -1.00 0.98
N SER A 130 -5.01 -1.37 2.26
CA SER A 130 -6.22 -1.46 3.07
C SER A 130 -6.90 -0.11 3.25
N LYS A 131 -6.15 0.98 3.39
CA LYS A 131 -6.71 2.33 3.46
C LYS A 131 -7.41 2.74 2.16
N ILE A 132 -6.79 2.39 1.03
CA ILE A 132 -7.35 2.68 -0.29
C ILE A 132 -8.66 1.91 -0.48
N VAL A 133 -8.64 0.62 -0.23
CA VAL A 133 -9.83 -0.23 -0.39
C VAL A 133 -10.94 0.17 0.58
N ALA A 134 -10.62 0.47 1.84
CA ALA A 134 -11.61 0.91 2.83
C ALA A 134 -12.31 2.20 2.42
N THR A 135 -11.60 3.12 1.77
CA THR A 135 -12.17 4.37 1.28
C THR A 135 -13.08 4.12 0.08
N LEU A 136 -12.72 3.17 -0.77
CA LEU A 136 -13.45 2.86 -2.00
C LEU A 136 -14.80 2.18 -1.74
N ILE A 137 -14.87 1.31 -0.74
CA ILE A 137 -16.08 0.49 -0.46
C ILE A 137 -17.04 1.11 0.57
#